data_c44b6bec8c3d9a433de7f8eef2ba45eb
#
_entry.id   c44b6bec8c3d9a433de7f8eef2ba45eb
#
_cell.length_a   1.000
_cell.length_b   1.000
_cell.length_c   1.000
_cell.angle_alpha   90.00
_cell.angle_beta   90.00
_cell.angle_gamma   90.00
#
_symmetry.space_group_name_H-M   'P 1'
#
loop_
_entity.id
_entity.type
_entity.pdbx_description
1 polymer ?
#
loop_
_entity_poly.entity_id
_entity_poly.type
_entity_poly.pdbx_seq_one_letter_code
_entity_poly.pdbx_strand_id
1 'polypeptide(L)'
;MRREFSAGGVVVRKIRGRWHLAAITPGGKTDVWALPKGLVGDGESPADTALREVTEETGVRGRLVEKLGDIRYVYTWEGERVFKVVSFFLVRYSSGRLGDITDEFRHEVAETKWLPLEDAPRLLAYGGEREMAAKALQLIDERAV
;
A
#
# COMPACT_ATOMS: atom_id res chain seq x y z
N MET A 1 5.88 11.32 23.73
CA MET A 1 5.52 10.30 22.73
C MET A 1 5.98 10.76 21.35
N ARG A 2 6.75 9.92 20.68
CA ARG A 2 7.18 10.21 19.31
C ARG A 2 6.04 9.96 18.34
N ARG A 3 6.00 10.74 17.27
CA ARG A 3 5.01 10.58 16.20
C ARG A 3 5.70 10.19 14.89
N GLU A 4 5.12 9.23 14.18
CA GLU A 4 5.57 8.83 12.85
C GLU A 4 4.42 8.91 11.86
N PHE A 5 4.75 9.37 10.65
CA PHE A 5 3.79 9.44 9.56
C PHE A 5 4.30 8.63 8.39
N SER A 6 3.44 7.76 7.89
CA SER A 6 3.70 6.96 6.70
C SER A 6 2.55 7.13 5.71
N ALA A 7 2.78 6.75 4.48
CA ALA A 7 1.74 6.72 3.47
C ALA A 7 1.94 5.52 2.55
N GLY A 8 0.86 5.04 1.99
CA GLY A 8 0.88 3.91 1.09
C GLY A 8 -0.25 3.95 0.10
N GLY A 9 -0.28 2.98 -0.80
CA GLY A 9 -1.24 2.94 -1.88
C GLY A 9 -1.93 1.61 -2.06
N VAL A 10 -3.22 1.70 -2.37
CA VAL A 10 -3.98 0.59 -2.92
C VAL A 10 -3.98 0.81 -4.44
N VAL A 11 -3.09 0.11 -5.13
CA VAL A 11 -2.91 0.24 -6.57
C VAL A 11 -3.86 -0.72 -7.25
N VAL A 12 -4.79 -0.19 -8.04
CA VAL A 12 -5.82 -1.01 -8.69
C VAL A 12 -5.59 -1.06 -10.19
N ARG A 13 -5.79 -2.26 -10.75
CA ARG A 13 -5.64 -2.54 -12.18
C ARG A 13 -6.67 -3.56 -12.60
N LYS A 14 -7.28 -3.34 -13.75
CA LYS A 14 -8.21 -4.30 -14.34
C LYS A 14 -7.41 -5.26 -15.22
N ILE A 15 -7.43 -6.55 -14.86
CA ILE A 15 -6.73 -7.62 -15.58
C ILE A 15 -7.78 -8.65 -15.99
N ARG A 16 -7.91 -8.86 -17.30
CA ARG A 16 -8.88 -9.83 -17.85
C ARG A 16 -10.30 -9.60 -17.31
N GLY A 17 -10.71 -8.33 -17.23
CA GLY A 17 -12.06 -7.96 -16.79
C GLY A 17 -12.26 -7.93 -15.28
N ARG A 18 -11.26 -8.27 -14.46
CA ARG A 18 -11.36 -8.25 -13.00
C ARG A 18 -10.40 -7.24 -12.40
N TRP A 19 -10.85 -6.55 -11.38
CA TRP A 19 -10.00 -5.63 -10.63
C TRP A 19 -9.08 -6.40 -9.68
N HIS A 20 -7.83 -5.93 -9.62
CA HIS A 20 -6.77 -6.47 -8.75
C HIS A 20 -6.11 -5.32 -8.02
N LEU A 21 -5.48 -5.62 -6.88
CA LEU A 21 -4.58 -4.69 -6.23
C LEU A 21 -3.18 -5.28 -6.12
N ALA A 22 -2.18 -4.40 -6.11
CA ALA A 22 -0.79 -4.81 -5.93
C ALA A 22 -0.50 -5.02 -4.44
N ALA A 23 -0.11 -6.24 -4.08
CA ALA A 23 0.26 -6.59 -2.72
C ALA A 23 1.70 -7.04 -2.65
N ILE A 24 2.30 -6.89 -1.48
CA ILE A 24 3.67 -7.31 -1.21
C ILE A 24 3.72 -8.24 -0.01
N THR A 25 4.76 -9.07 0.03
CA THR A 25 5.18 -9.73 1.26
C THR A 25 6.39 -8.94 1.77
N PRO A 26 6.31 -8.34 2.97
CA PRO A 26 7.44 -7.59 3.52
C PRO A 26 8.69 -8.46 3.65
N GLY A 27 9.86 -7.84 3.49
CA GLY A 27 11.14 -8.54 3.64
C GLY A 27 11.26 -9.21 5.00
N GLY A 28 11.76 -10.44 5.01
CA GLY A 28 11.89 -11.23 6.23
C GLY A 28 10.64 -11.97 6.66
N LYS A 29 9.54 -11.83 5.92
CA LYS A 29 8.27 -12.52 6.21
C LYS A 29 7.93 -13.51 5.10
N THR A 30 7.07 -14.48 5.41
CA THR A 30 6.54 -15.45 4.46
C THR A 30 5.03 -15.55 4.63
N ASP A 31 4.32 -15.81 3.54
CA ASP A 31 2.86 -16.03 3.53
C ASP A 31 2.04 -14.88 4.14
N VAL A 32 2.57 -13.67 4.09
CA VAL A 32 1.91 -12.46 4.56
C VAL A 32 1.75 -11.52 3.37
N TRP A 33 0.52 -11.06 3.13
CA TRP A 33 0.25 -10.03 2.12
C TRP A 33 -0.06 -8.71 2.80
N ALA A 34 0.56 -7.66 2.29
CA ALA A 34 0.44 -6.30 2.82
C ALA A 34 0.38 -5.29 1.68
N LEU A 35 -0.05 -4.09 2.00
CA LEU A 35 -0.04 -2.98 1.04
C LEU A 35 1.32 -2.28 1.07
N PRO A 36 1.81 -1.77 -0.07
CA PRO A 36 3.04 -0.99 -0.10
C PRO A 36 2.87 0.32 0.66
N LYS A 37 3.85 0.66 1.50
CA LYS A 37 3.85 1.88 2.31
C LYS A 37 5.24 2.17 2.86
N GLY A 38 5.47 3.40 3.27
CA GLY A 38 6.70 3.79 3.93
C GLY A 38 6.61 5.17 4.55
N LEU A 39 7.67 5.57 5.22
CA LEU A 39 7.74 6.85 5.94
C LEU A 39 7.63 8.04 4.98
N VAL A 40 6.88 9.05 5.39
CA VAL A 40 6.80 10.31 4.66
C VAL A 40 8.18 10.96 4.66
N GLY A 41 8.69 11.26 3.47
CA GLY A 41 10.00 11.89 3.32
C GLY A 41 9.95 13.38 3.60
N ASP A 42 11.12 13.94 3.86
CA ASP A 42 11.26 15.38 4.11
C ASP A 42 10.75 16.17 2.91
N GLY A 43 9.82 17.08 3.16
CA GLY A 43 9.26 17.92 2.11
C GLY A 43 8.23 17.22 1.22
N GLU A 44 7.94 15.95 1.45
CA GLU A 44 6.91 15.23 0.71
C GLU A 44 5.53 15.41 1.35
N SER A 45 4.49 15.46 0.52
CA SER A 45 3.14 15.25 1.00
C SER A 45 2.89 13.75 1.19
N PRO A 46 1.91 13.33 2.02
CA PRO A 46 1.55 11.92 2.10
C PRO A 46 1.18 11.30 0.74
N ALA A 47 0.52 12.05 -0.12
CA ALA A 47 0.17 11.56 -1.46
C ALA A 47 1.41 11.28 -2.32
N ASP A 48 2.41 12.17 -2.28
CA ASP A 48 3.67 11.97 -3.00
C ASP A 48 4.44 10.78 -2.46
N THR A 49 4.43 10.60 -1.13
CA THR A 49 5.05 9.45 -0.47
C THR A 49 4.39 8.15 -0.92
N ALA A 50 3.04 8.14 -0.96
CA ALA A 50 2.32 6.96 -1.39
C ALA A 50 2.72 6.53 -2.81
N LEU A 51 2.79 7.48 -3.75
CA LEU A 51 3.19 7.18 -5.12
C LEU A 51 4.63 6.70 -5.20
N ARG A 52 5.53 7.31 -4.45
CA ARG A 52 6.95 6.89 -4.41
C ARG A 52 7.09 5.48 -3.83
N GLU A 53 6.46 5.21 -2.69
CA GLU A 53 6.54 3.90 -2.02
C GLU A 53 5.91 2.79 -2.86
N VAL A 54 4.83 3.07 -3.55
CA VAL A 54 4.24 2.12 -4.51
C VAL A 54 5.29 1.67 -5.52
N THR A 55 6.01 2.62 -6.13
CA THR A 55 7.03 2.29 -7.13
C THR A 55 8.20 1.54 -6.50
N GLU A 56 8.69 2.00 -5.34
CA GLU A 56 9.84 1.38 -4.66
C GLU A 56 9.55 -0.06 -4.25
N GLU A 57 8.36 -0.34 -3.74
CA GLU A 57 8.04 -1.66 -3.19
C GLU A 57 7.35 -2.61 -4.16
N THR A 58 6.79 -2.11 -5.25
CA THR A 58 6.08 -2.97 -6.21
C THR A 58 6.67 -2.95 -7.62
N GLY A 59 7.40 -1.91 -7.99
CA GLY A 59 7.90 -1.73 -9.36
C GLY A 59 6.90 -1.11 -10.31
N VAL A 60 5.67 -0.89 -9.89
CA VAL A 60 4.66 -0.27 -10.76
C VAL A 60 4.51 1.22 -10.49
N ARG A 61 3.94 1.93 -11.45
CA ARG A 61 3.60 3.34 -11.33
C ARG A 61 2.11 3.53 -11.53
N GLY A 62 1.56 4.54 -10.87
CA GLY A 62 0.17 4.86 -11.01
C GLY A 62 -0.10 6.34 -10.79
N ARG A 63 -1.36 6.72 -10.99
CA ARG A 63 -1.82 8.07 -10.71
C ARG A 63 -2.75 8.06 -9.51
N LEU A 64 -2.67 9.13 -8.73
CA LEU A 64 -3.49 9.30 -7.54
C LEU A 64 -4.96 9.48 -7.94
N VAL A 65 -5.85 8.76 -7.28
CA VAL A 65 -7.30 8.93 -7.47
C VAL A 65 -7.88 9.73 -6.30
N GLU A 66 -7.79 9.19 -5.09
CA GLU A 66 -8.25 9.90 -3.89
C GLU A 66 -7.72 9.23 -2.62
N LYS A 67 -7.80 9.94 -1.51
CA LYS A 67 -7.44 9.38 -0.21
C LYS A 67 -8.51 8.41 0.27
N LEU A 68 -8.08 7.24 0.76
CA LEU A 68 -8.97 6.23 1.33
C LEU A 68 -9.19 6.44 2.83
N GLY A 69 -8.16 6.78 3.57
CA GLY A 69 -8.25 7.00 5.00
C GLY A 69 -6.91 6.85 5.71
N ASP A 70 -6.96 6.96 7.02
CA ASP A 70 -5.79 6.82 7.89
C ASP A 70 -5.96 5.62 8.81
N ILE A 71 -4.85 4.93 9.06
CA ILE A 71 -4.75 3.90 10.09
C ILE A 71 -3.90 4.48 11.20
N ARG A 72 -4.38 4.41 12.45
CA ARG A 72 -3.67 4.93 13.61
C ARG A 72 -3.43 3.82 14.62
N TYR A 73 -2.19 3.75 15.14
CA TYR A 73 -1.87 2.82 16.23
C TYR A 73 -0.68 3.31 17.03
N VAL A 74 -0.51 2.72 18.20
CA VAL A 74 0.61 3.02 19.10
C VAL A 74 1.43 1.75 19.26
N TYR A 75 2.75 1.89 19.18
CA TYR A 75 3.66 0.78 19.45
C TYR A 75 4.83 1.28 20.28
N THR A 76 5.58 0.35 20.87
CA THR A 76 6.76 0.67 21.65
C THR A 76 8.01 0.26 20.89
N TRP A 77 8.95 1.16 20.75
CA TRP A 77 10.24 0.94 20.13
C TRP A 77 11.34 1.43 21.08
N GLU A 78 12.25 0.52 21.46
CA GLU A 78 13.37 0.83 22.35
C GLU A 78 12.91 1.58 23.64
N GLY A 79 11.84 1.11 24.24
CA GLY A 79 11.30 1.71 25.47
C GLY A 79 10.50 2.98 25.27
N GLU A 80 10.43 3.51 24.04
CA GLU A 80 9.68 4.72 23.74
C GLU A 80 8.35 4.38 23.05
N ARG A 81 7.29 5.08 23.44
CA ARG A 81 5.98 4.96 22.80
C ARG A 81 5.96 5.80 21.54
N VAL A 82 5.51 5.17 20.45
CA VAL A 82 5.40 5.81 19.14
C VAL A 82 3.94 5.80 18.69
N PHE A 83 3.42 7.00 18.38
CA PHE A 83 2.10 7.15 17.76
C PHE A 83 2.29 7.20 16.26
N LYS A 84 1.71 6.24 15.55
CA LYS A 84 1.88 6.12 14.09
C LYS A 84 0.57 6.36 13.36
N VAL A 85 0.65 7.16 12.29
CA VAL A 85 -0.44 7.38 11.34
C VAL A 85 0.03 6.93 9.98
N VAL A 86 -0.75 6.07 9.33
CA VAL A 86 -0.50 5.64 7.95
C VAL A 86 -1.66 6.10 7.09
N SER A 87 -1.39 6.97 6.12
CA SER A 87 -2.40 7.47 5.19
C SER A 87 -2.38 6.62 3.92
N PHE A 88 -3.53 6.07 3.53
CA PHE A 88 -3.65 5.26 2.31
C PHE A 88 -4.44 5.97 1.24
N PHE A 89 -3.98 5.78 0.00
CA PHE A 89 -4.56 6.42 -1.18
C PHE A 89 -4.92 5.38 -2.22
N LEU A 90 -6.03 5.61 -2.92
CA LEU A 90 -6.40 4.83 -4.09
C LEU A 90 -5.56 5.32 -5.26
N VAL A 91 -4.85 4.39 -5.91
CA VAL A 91 -3.93 4.67 -7.02
C VAL A 91 -4.34 3.82 -8.21
N ARG A 92 -4.49 4.44 -9.37
CA ARG A 92 -4.80 3.73 -10.62
C ARG A 92 -3.49 3.36 -11.31
N TYR A 93 -3.28 2.07 -11.56
CA TYR A 93 -2.12 1.58 -12.31
C TYR A 93 -2.00 2.28 -13.66
N SER A 94 -0.79 2.69 -14.02
CA SER A 94 -0.50 3.30 -15.33
C SER A 94 0.58 2.56 -16.10
N SER A 95 1.64 2.11 -15.44
CA SER A 95 2.76 1.46 -16.12
C SER A 95 3.62 0.68 -15.15
N GLY A 96 4.59 -0.05 -15.68
CA GLY A 96 5.55 -0.81 -14.90
C GLY A 96 5.14 -2.27 -14.73
N ARG A 97 6.11 -3.09 -14.38
CA ARG A 97 5.92 -4.52 -14.15
C ARG A 97 6.01 -4.84 -12.67
N LEU A 98 5.00 -5.49 -12.14
CA LEU A 98 4.97 -5.91 -10.75
C LEU A 98 6.16 -6.82 -10.44
N GLY A 99 6.93 -6.48 -9.40
CA GLY A 99 8.12 -7.21 -9.02
C GLY A 99 9.42 -6.62 -9.58
N ASP A 100 9.33 -5.65 -10.49
CA ASP A 100 10.52 -4.98 -11.05
C ASP A 100 11.03 -3.92 -10.06
N ILE A 101 11.61 -4.40 -8.98
CA ILE A 101 12.08 -3.58 -7.87
C ILE A 101 13.59 -3.39 -8.02
N THR A 102 14.07 -2.14 -7.83
CA THR A 102 15.50 -1.86 -7.93
C THR A 102 16.25 -2.51 -6.77
N ASP A 103 17.55 -2.77 -6.97
CA ASP A 103 18.39 -3.43 -5.96
C ASP A 103 18.40 -2.69 -4.62
N GLU A 104 18.27 -1.38 -4.64
CA GLU A 104 18.22 -0.54 -3.43
C GLU A 104 17.08 -0.95 -2.49
N PHE A 105 15.92 -1.36 -3.03
CA PHE A 105 14.73 -1.68 -2.22
C PHE A 105 14.42 -3.17 -2.17
N ARG A 106 15.18 -3.99 -2.86
CA ARG A 106 14.87 -5.43 -3.00
C ARG A 106 14.79 -6.17 -1.68
N HIS A 107 15.57 -5.76 -0.69
CA HIS A 107 15.56 -6.40 0.64
C HIS A 107 14.30 -6.10 1.45
N GLU A 108 13.54 -5.07 1.07
CA GLU A 108 12.32 -4.67 1.77
C GLU A 108 11.10 -5.49 1.36
N VAL A 109 11.20 -6.23 0.26
CA VAL A 109 10.07 -6.96 -0.32
C VAL A 109 10.49 -8.37 -0.71
N ALA A 110 9.85 -9.37 -0.12
CA ALA A 110 10.13 -10.78 -0.43
C ALA A 110 9.39 -11.26 -1.67
N GLU A 111 8.11 -10.86 -1.83
CA GLU A 111 7.27 -11.27 -2.94
C GLU A 111 6.29 -10.15 -3.31
N THR A 112 5.81 -10.18 -4.55
CA THR A 112 4.75 -9.29 -5.04
C THR A 112 3.68 -10.10 -5.75
N LYS A 113 2.43 -9.64 -5.67
CA LYS A 113 1.32 -10.33 -6.34
C LYS A 113 0.16 -9.38 -6.63
N TRP A 114 -0.47 -9.56 -7.78
CA TRP A 114 -1.77 -8.96 -8.05
C TRP A 114 -2.84 -9.81 -7.38
N LEU A 115 -3.47 -9.31 -6.32
CA LEU A 115 -4.56 -10.01 -5.63
C LEU A 115 -5.89 -9.55 -6.23
N PRO A 116 -6.84 -10.47 -6.47
CA PRO A 116 -8.19 -10.03 -6.84
C PRO A 116 -8.72 -9.07 -5.77
N LEU A 117 -9.20 -7.91 -6.21
CA LEU A 117 -9.61 -6.86 -5.26
C LEU A 117 -10.76 -7.33 -4.36
N GLU A 118 -11.69 -8.11 -4.90
CA GLU A 118 -12.81 -8.65 -4.12
C GLU A 118 -12.36 -9.61 -3.01
N ASP A 119 -11.19 -10.25 -3.16
CA ASP A 119 -10.63 -11.17 -2.16
C ASP A 119 -9.64 -10.48 -1.21
N ALA A 120 -9.10 -9.32 -1.60
CA ALA A 120 -8.07 -8.64 -0.84
C ALA A 120 -8.46 -8.34 0.61
N PRO A 121 -9.72 -7.91 0.92
CA PRO A 121 -10.11 -7.70 2.32
C PRO A 121 -9.98 -8.94 3.19
N ARG A 122 -10.01 -10.12 2.58
CA ARG A 122 -9.83 -11.39 3.28
C ARG A 122 -8.36 -11.83 3.31
N LEU A 123 -7.61 -11.52 2.26
CA LEU A 123 -6.24 -12.02 2.06
C LEU A 123 -5.15 -11.18 2.73
N LEU A 124 -5.38 -9.87 2.90
CA LEU A 124 -4.41 -9.00 3.56
C LEU A 124 -4.32 -9.35 5.04
N ALA A 125 -3.09 -9.30 5.58
CA ALA A 125 -2.80 -9.75 6.93
C ALA A 125 -3.25 -8.76 8.01
N TYR A 126 -3.26 -7.46 7.71
CA TYR A 126 -3.46 -6.42 8.73
C TYR A 126 -4.86 -5.81 8.64
N GLY A 127 -5.52 -5.67 9.82
CA GLY A 127 -6.91 -5.23 9.89
C GLY A 127 -7.18 -3.88 9.25
N GLY A 128 -6.33 -2.89 9.53
CA GLY A 128 -6.48 -1.56 8.93
C GLY A 128 -6.31 -1.59 7.41
N GLU A 129 -5.40 -2.41 6.90
CA GLU A 129 -5.20 -2.55 5.45
C GLU A 129 -6.38 -3.28 4.79
N ARG A 130 -6.96 -4.27 5.47
CA ARG A 130 -8.18 -4.92 4.99
C ARG A 130 -9.31 -3.91 4.81
N GLU A 131 -9.45 -2.96 5.75
CA GLU A 131 -10.44 -1.88 5.65
C GLU A 131 -10.18 -0.97 4.46
N MET A 132 -8.92 -0.65 4.18
CA MET A 132 -8.56 0.19 3.04
C MET A 132 -8.88 -0.51 1.71
N ALA A 133 -8.61 -1.81 1.62
CA ALA A 133 -8.96 -2.59 0.43
C ALA A 133 -10.49 -2.65 0.24
N ALA A 134 -11.25 -2.80 1.31
CA ALA A 134 -12.71 -2.80 1.24
C ALA A 134 -13.26 -1.45 0.76
N LYS A 135 -12.68 -0.34 1.23
CA LYS A 135 -13.04 1.00 0.75
C LYS A 135 -12.72 1.18 -0.73
N ALA A 136 -11.56 0.69 -1.18
CA ALA A 136 -11.18 0.76 -2.58
C ALA A 136 -12.18 -0.01 -3.45
N LEU A 137 -12.57 -1.21 -3.02
CA LEU A 137 -13.55 -2.03 -3.72
C LEU A 137 -14.89 -1.30 -3.84
N GLN A 138 -15.35 -0.69 -2.76
CA GLN A 138 -16.58 0.08 -2.75
C GLN A 138 -16.52 1.27 -3.74
N LEU A 139 -15.43 2.02 -3.75
CA LEU A 139 -15.26 3.16 -4.64
C LEU A 139 -15.24 2.74 -6.11
N ILE A 140 -14.62 1.61 -6.42
CA ILE A 140 -14.58 1.09 -7.78
C ILE A 140 -15.97 0.65 -8.25
N ASP A 141 -16.74 0.02 -7.38
CA ASP A 141 -18.12 -0.39 -7.70
C ASP A 141 -19.04 0.80 -7.91
N GLU A 142 -18.81 1.91 -7.19
CA GLU A 142 -19.63 3.13 -7.28
C GLU A 142 -19.20 4.05 -8.42
N ARG A 143 -17.98 3.94 -8.90
CA ARG A 143 -17.38 4.83 -9.90
C ARG A 143 -16.64 4.06 -10.97
N ALA A 144 -16.63 4.61 -12.18
CA ALA A 144 -15.73 4.14 -13.22
C ALA A 144 -14.35 4.78 -12.97
N VAL A 145 -13.46 4.05 -12.34
CA VAL A 145 -12.11 4.52 -12.02
C VAL A 145 -11.13 4.25 -13.16
#